data_3de98bfbefc45cafc3076e462bebb2c8
#
_entry.id   3de98bfbefc45cafc3076e462bebb2c8
#
_cell.length_a   1.000
_cell.length_b   1.000
_cell.length_c   1.000
_cell.angle_alpha   90.00
_cell.angle_beta   90.00
_cell.angle_gamma   90.00
#
_symmetry.space_group_name_H-M   'P 1'
#
loop_
_entity.id
_entity.type
_entity.pdbx_description
1 polymer ?
#
loop_
_entity_poly.entity_id
_entity_poly.type
_entity_poly.pdbx_seq_one_letter_code
_entity_poly.pdbx_strand_id
1 'polypeptide(L)'
;MIKKTILTRQLVLFSLYSHGQESSIELPLIGDRLSGAVSQTEEEALGRQFLRDLKRESAILYDPVVQEWTELFIYKIGEQSKVSKKAFELLIIEDNSLNAFAAPGGIIGVNAGLFKYSDNEAQFASVIAHELAHLSQRHFARQILEGSDRSNQSLATVLASIVVAVATNSPAAIIGGQGLLVSQQLRFSRLYETEADREGYVTLQKSGYDTTQMSEMFKNMQEVRRLSGDNIPEFLLTHPITTRRITESRERAREYPSPGTIDSLNFQLIKKRVEFLMTDNLSIRSIEKEIGENDEDIYLRALIEKKKLNFTRSIELLKSLEAKHPDNLIIKTSIAEVYTESGNIRKSKDYTNKLLSVSLGNYPLSYNLANAHILEEDYVAAEQILEDIKFYRPVDINLLKDLSQVQKNSNNMLGYHLTNSEFLFYSGRYEEALRDLQEARRIARNNFKIREIITERILILQSYVQPVRRRS
;
A
#
# COMPACT_ATOMS: atom_id res chain seq x y z
N MET A 1 -22.42 30.37 3.45
CA MET A 1 -22.47 29.79 2.11
C MET A 1 -21.47 28.62 1.96
N ILE A 2 -20.24 28.73 2.43
CA ILE A 2 -19.18 27.72 2.33
C ILE A 2 -19.54 26.38 3.02
N LYS A 3 -20.13 26.41 4.22
CA LYS A 3 -20.56 25.18 4.94
C LYS A 3 -21.60 24.31 4.17
N LYS A 4 -22.46 24.91 3.36
CA LYS A 4 -23.43 24.15 2.53
C LYS A 4 -22.77 23.45 1.34
N THR A 5 -21.72 24.03 0.79
CA THR A 5 -21.01 23.51 -0.40
C THR A 5 -20.17 22.28 -0.04
N ILE A 6 -19.53 22.28 1.13
CA ILE A 6 -18.73 21.15 1.64
C ILE A 6 -19.62 19.93 1.91
N LEU A 7 -20.73 20.16 2.60
CA LEU A 7 -21.68 19.08 2.90
C LEU A 7 -22.29 18.44 1.64
N THR A 8 -22.48 19.24 0.57
CA THR A 8 -23.02 18.76 -0.71
C THR A 8 -22.00 17.94 -1.51
N ARG A 9 -20.69 18.28 -1.41
CA ARG A 9 -19.61 17.50 -2.04
C ARG A 9 -19.42 16.13 -1.38
N GLN A 10 -19.45 16.04 -0.04
CA GLN A 10 -19.39 14.76 0.67
C GLN A 10 -20.54 13.81 0.30
N LEU A 11 -21.71 14.36 0.00
CA LEU A 11 -22.89 13.60 -0.37
C LEU A 11 -22.82 13.00 -1.79
N VAL A 12 -22.24 13.74 -2.73
CA VAL A 12 -22.15 13.30 -4.14
C VAL A 12 -21.18 12.12 -4.31
N LEU A 13 -20.10 12.09 -3.53
CA LEU A 13 -19.06 11.05 -3.66
C LEU A 13 -19.50 9.67 -3.19
N PHE A 14 -20.34 9.59 -2.15
CA PHE A 14 -20.84 8.29 -1.70
C PHE A 14 -21.91 7.71 -2.62
N SER A 15 -22.63 8.56 -3.37
CA SER A 15 -23.57 8.08 -4.41
C SER A 15 -22.83 7.50 -5.62
N LEU A 16 -21.62 7.97 -5.93
CA LEU A 16 -20.81 7.44 -7.04
C LEU A 16 -20.18 6.06 -6.70
N TYR A 17 -19.87 5.80 -5.43
CA TYR A 17 -19.39 4.46 -5.02
C TYR A 17 -20.50 3.41 -4.88
N SER A 18 -21.75 3.82 -4.65
CA SER A 18 -22.91 2.90 -4.66
C SER A 18 -23.50 2.69 -6.05
N HIS A 19 -23.19 3.56 -7.03
CA HIS A 19 -23.66 3.45 -8.42
C HIS A 19 -22.61 2.87 -9.38
N GLY A 20 -21.49 2.38 -8.90
CA GLY A 20 -20.53 1.61 -9.68
C GLY A 20 -21.00 0.19 -10.06
N GLN A 21 -22.28 -0.10 -9.92
CA GLN A 21 -22.95 -1.21 -10.61
C GLN A 21 -23.68 -0.70 -11.87
N GLU A 22 -23.01 -0.03 -12.77
CA GLU A 22 -23.25 -0.37 -14.16
C GLU A 22 -22.61 -1.74 -14.36
N SER A 23 -23.44 -2.77 -14.21
CA SER A 23 -23.17 -4.07 -14.78
C SER A 23 -23.04 -3.89 -16.29
N SER A 24 -21.84 -3.49 -16.76
CA SER A 24 -21.42 -3.99 -18.04
C SER A 24 -21.46 -5.50 -17.86
N ILE A 25 -22.51 -6.14 -18.36
CA ILE A 25 -22.54 -7.57 -18.57
C ILE A 25 -21.44 -7.79 -19.61
N GLU A 26 -20.17 -7.88 -19.14
CA GLU A 26 -19.13 -8.53 -19.92
C GLU A 26 -19.62 -9.97 -20.05
N LEU A 27 -20.16 -10.27 -21.22
CA LEU A 27 -20.49 -11.64 -21.57
C LEU A 27 -19.24 -12.48 -21.32
N PRO A 28 -19.33 -13.56 -20.50
CA PRO A 28 -18.19 -14.40 -20.26
C PRO A 28 -17.64 -14.86 -21.59
N LEU A 29 -16.33 -14.75 -21.77
CA LEU A 29 -15.64 -15.29 -22.96
C LEU A 29 -16.02 -16.75 -23.05
N ILE A 30 -16.75 -17.13 -24.11
CA ILE A 30 -17.24 -18.48 -24.33
C ILE A 30 -16.01 -19.40 -24.38
N GLY A 31 -15.81 -20.21 -23.31
CA GLY A 31 -14.70 -21.14 -23.19
C GLY A 31 -13.77 -20.92 -21.99
N ASP A 32 -13.93 -19.86 -21.20
CA ASP A 32 -13.14 -19.65 -19.98
C ASP A 32 -13.68 -20.53 -18.84
N ARG A 33 -12.99 -21.66 -18.59
CA ARG A 33 -13.30 -22.57 -17.45
C ARG A 33 -13.14 -21.87 -16.09
N LEU A 34 -12.40 -20.75 -16.04
CA LEU A 34 -12.15 -19.99 -14.82
C LEU A 34 -13.38 -19.21 -14.36
N SER A 35 -14.16 -18.66 -15.30
CA SER A 35 -15.41 -17.93 -15.02
C SER A 35 -16.48 -18.80 -14.37
N GLY A 36 -16.40 -20.12 -14.53
CA GLY A 36 -17.33 -21.08 -13.92
C GLY A 36 -17.01 -21.43 -12.45
N ALA A 37 -15.78 -21.19 -11.99
CA ALA A 37 -15.35 -21.56 -10.64
C ALA A 37 -15.32 -20.39 -9.67
N VAL A 38 -14.79 -19.23 -10.11
CA VAL A 38 -14.78 -17.97 -9.34
C VAL A 38 -14.98 -16.82 -10.30
N SER A 39 -16.09 -16.10 -10.18
CA SER A 39 -16.34 -14.90 -10.99
C SER A 39 -15.45 -13.72 -10.56
N GLN A 40 -15.21 -12.78 -11.46
CA GLN A 40 -14.47 -11.56 -11.12
C GLN A 40 -15.13 -10.77 -9.98
N THR A 41 -16.45 -10.74 -9.93
CA THR A 41 -17.22 -10.08 -8.87
C THR A 41 -16.98 -10.74 -7.51
N GLU A 42 -16.88 -12.08 -7.47
CA GLU A 42 -16.54 -12.82 -6.25
C GLU A 42 -15.09 -12.57 -5.83
N GLU A 43 -14.14 -12.57 -6.79
CA GLU A 43 -12.74 -12.22 -6.52
C GLU A 43 -12.63 -10.82 -5.92
N GLU A 44 -13.34 -9.82 -6.46
CA GLU A 44 -13.34 -8.45 -5.93
C GLU A 44 -13.98 -8.36 -4.54
N ALA A 45 -15.06 -9.10 -4.30
CA ALA A 45 -15.72 -9.11 -2.99
C ALA A 45 -14.81 -9.73 -1.92
N LEU A 46 -14.18 -10.85 -2.22
CA LEU A 46 -13.21 -11.51 -1.34
C LEU A 46 -11.94 -10.66 -1.16
N GLY A 47 -11.48 -10.01 -2.22
CA GLY A 47 -10.37 -9.07 -2.14
C GLY A 47 -10.64 -7.91 -1.18
N ARG A 48 -11.82 -7.29 -1.25
CA ARG A 48 -12.23 -6.24 -0.30
C ARG A 48 -12.30 -6.73 1.15
N GLN A 49 -12.75 -7.96 1.38
CA GLN A 49 -12.72 -8.57 2.71
C GLN A 49 -11.26 -8.81 3.16
N PHE A 50 -10.46 -9.42 2.33
CA PHE A 50 -9.03 -9.66 2.56
C PHE A 50 -8.28 -8.37 2.92
N LEU A 51 -8.52 -7.28 2.18
CA LEU A 51 -7.91 -5.98 2.45
C LEU A 51 -8.24 -5.46 3.85
N ARG A 52 -9.50 -5.59 4.29
CA ARG A 52 -9.91 -5.18 5.65
C ARG A 52 -9.26 -6.06 6.72
N ASP A 53 -9.25 -7.36 6.51
CA ASP A 53 -8.65 -8.30 7.44
C ASP A 53 -7.13 -8.06 7.56
N LEU A 54 -6.46 -7.81 6.44
CA LEU A 54 -5.04 -7.46 6.42
C LEU A 54 -4.75 -6.14 7.14
N LYS A 55 -5.55 -5.10 6.89
CA LYS A 55 -5.44 -3.81 7.59
C LYS A 55 -5.70 -3.91 9.10
N ARG A 56 -6.51 -4.87 9.53
CA ARG A 56 -6.79 -5.11 10.95
C ARG A 56 -5.67 -5.88 11.66
N GLU A 57 -5.10 -6.86 10.99
CA GLU A 57 -4.18 -7.83 11.61
C GLU A 57 -2.70 -7.47 11.40
N SER A 58 -2.37 -6.58 10.45
CA SER A 58 -0.99 -6.25 10.11
C SER A 58 -0.61 -4.85 10.54
N ALA A 59 0.64 -4.68 10.97
CA ALA A 59 1.23 -3.35 11.12
C ALA A 59 1.51 -2.76 9.74
N ILE A 60 0.92 -1.61 9.45
CA ILE A 60 1.08 -0.91 8.17
C ILE A 60 2.03 0.25 8.35
N LEU A 61 3.03 0.34 7.48
CA LEU A 61 3.95 1.47 7.44
C LEU A 61 3.26 2.67 6.80
N TYR A 62 3.01 3.70 7.59
CA TYR A 62 2.36 4.91 7.15
C TYR A 62 3.34 6.07 7.04
N ASP A 63 3.71 6.37 5.82
CA ASP A 63 4.50 7.54 5.49
C ASP A 63 4.04 8.07 4.12
N PRO A 64 3.49 9.29 4.04
CA PRO A 64 2.93 9.81 2.79
C PRO A 64 3.92 9.83 1.62
N VAL A 65 5.22 10.04 1.88
CA VAL A 65 6.26 10.09 0.84
C VAL A 65 6.53 8.70 0.28
N VAL A 66 6.68 7.69 1.19
CA VAL A 66 6.90 6.29 0.78
C VAL A 66 5.65 5.76 0.07
N GLN A 67 4.46 6.08 0.59
CA GLN A 67 3.18 5.64 0.02
C GLN A 67 3.00 6.16 -1.40
N GLU A 68 3.12 7.48 -1.62
CA GLU A 68 2.92 8.08 -2.95
C GLU A 68 3.95 7.57 -3.97
N TRP A 69 5.23 7.54 -3.58
CA TRP A 69 6.26 7.03 -4.48
C TRP A 69 5.99 5.58 -4.89
N THR A 70 5.66 4.72 -3.92
CA THR A 70 5.43 3.29 -4.19
C THR A 70 4.16 3.08 -5.03
N GLU A 71 3.10 3.84 -4.79
CA GLU A 71 1.89 3.80 -5.62
C GLU A 71 2.19 4.19 -7.06
N LEU A 72 2.82 5.34 -7.28
CA LEU A 72 3.20 5.81 -8.62
C LEU A 72 4.10 4.80 -9.34
N PHE A 73 5.02 4.19 -8.58
CA PHE A 73 5.89 3.14 -9.08
C PHE A 73 5.11 1.91 -9.53
N ILE A 74 4.18 1.41 -8.70
CA ILE A 74 3.34 0.26 -9.03
C ILE A 74 2.44 0.56 -10.23
N TYR A 75 1.86 1.76 -10.31
CA TYR A 75 1.09 2.16 -11.48
C TYR A 75 1.93 2.19 -12.74
N LYS A 76 3.16 2.70 -12.69
CA LYS A 76 4.10 2.69 -13.82
C LYS A 76 4.35 1.26 -14.34
N ILE A 77 4.60 0.29 -13.43
CA ILE A 77 4.80 -1.11 -13.82
C ILE A 77 3.47 -1.74 -14.27
N GLY A 78 2.39 -1.46 -13.55
CA GLY A 78 1.05 -1.98 -13.80
C GLY A 78 0.49 -1.60 -15.17
N GLU A 79 0.75 -0.37 -15.64
CA GLU A 79 0.37 0.08 -16.98
C GLU A 79 0.96 -0.79 -18.09
N GLN A 80 2.15 -1.33 -17.89
CA GLN A 80 2.83 -2.20 -18.83
C GLN A 80 2.48 -3.69 -18.67
N SER A 81 1.77 -4.03 -17.58
CA SER A 81 1.36 -5.41 -17.28
C SER A 81 0.10 -5.81 -18.06
N LYS A 82 -0.21 -7.10 -18.05
CA LYS A 82 -1.45 -7.65 -18.63
C LYS A 82 -2.63 -7.64 -17.63
N VAL A 83 -2.53 -6.98 -16.48
CA VAL A 83 -3.63 -6.85 -15.54
C VAL A 83 -4.77 -6.08 -16.21
N SER A 84 -5.97 -6.65 -16.23
CA SER A 84 -7.12 -6.07 -16.94
C SER A 84 -7.65 -4.80 -16.27
N LYS A 85 -7.80 -4.82 -14.95
CA LYS A 85 -8.27 -3.69 -14.15
C LYS A 85 -7.08 -3.09 -13.38
N LYS A 86 -6.64 -1.91 -13.80
CA LYS A 86 -5.47 -1.24 -13.23
C LYS A 86 -5.84 -0.30 -12.08
N ALA A 87 -6.72 -0.78 -11.20
CA ALA A 87 -7.03 -0.13 -9.94
C ALA A 87 -6.34 -0.91 -8.81
N PHE A 88 -5.23 -0.37 -8.31
CA PHE A 88 -4.42 -1.04 -7.30
C PHE A 88 -4.65 -0.42 -5.92
N GLU A 89 -4.74 -1.29 -4.91
CA GLU A 89 -4.74 -0.92 -3.49
C GLU A 89 -3.42 -1.37 -2.88
N LEU A 90 -2.56 -0.41 -2.55
CA LEU A 90 -1.25 -0.68 -1.99
C LEU A 90 -1.29 -0.71 -0.47
N LEU A 91 -0.61 -1.70 0.11
CA LEU A 91 -0.25 -1.74 1.52
C LEU A 91 1.26 -1.93 1.66
N ILE A 92 1.90 -1.05 2.42
CA ILE A 92 3.29 -1.22 2.83
C ILE A 92 3.27 -1.77 4.25
N ILE A 93 3.78 -2.99 4.43
CA ILE A 93 3.72 -3.71 5.69
C ILE A 93 4.98 -3.44 6.49
N GLU A 94 4.83 -3.09 7.77
CA GLU A 94 5.92 -2.82 8.69
C GLU A 94 6.59 -4.14 9.12
N ASP A 95 7.29 -4.76 8.17
CA ASP A 95 7.99 -6.01 8.32
C ASP A 95 9.34 -5.97 7.59
N ASN A 96 10.40 -6.35 8.30
CA ASN A 96 11.78 -6.39 7.78
C ASN A 96 12.08 -7.65 6.94
N SER A 97 11.16 -8.59 6.83
CA SER A 97 11.34 -9.78 5.99
C SER A 97 11.16 -9.46 4.51
N LEU A 98 11.82 -10.25 3.66
CA LEU A 98 11.63 -10.19 2.22
C LEU A 98 10.25 -10.76 1.87
N ASN A 99 9.31 -9.91 1.52
CA ASN A 99 7.99 -10.33 1.03
C ASN A 99 7.33 -9.27 0.14
N ALA A 100 6.57 -9.75 -0.84
CA ALA A 100 5.57 -9.01 -1.60
C ALA A 100 4.50 -9.99 -2.09
N PHE A 101 3.30 -9.51 -2.34
CA PHE A 101 2.25 -10.33 -2.93
C PHE A 101 1.24 -9.46 -3.70
N ALA A 102 0.62 -10.05 -4.71
CA ALA A 102 -0.56 -9.48 -5.35
C ALA A 102 -1.76 -10.42 -5.13
N ALA A 103 -2.86 -9.87 -4.63
CA ALA A 103 -4.09 -10.62 -4.34
C ALA A 103 -5.26 -10.17 -5.23
N PRO A 104 -6.29 -11.03 -5.41
CA PRO A 104 -7.50 -10.68 -6.15
C PRO A 104 -8.11 -9.36 -5.68
N GLY A 105 -8.67 -8.59 -6.62
CA GLY A 105 -9.18 -7.25 -6.36
C GLY A 105 -8.14 -6.13 -6.55
N GLY A 106 -6.95 -6.46 -7.08
CA GLY A 106 -5.89 -5.48 -7.35
C GLY A 106 -5.09 -5.08 -6.10
N ILE A 107 -5.12 -5.89 -5.06
CA ILE A 107 -4.40 -5.60 -3.80
C ILE A 107 -2.94 -6.01 -3.97
N ILE A 108 -2.04 -5.10 -3.62
CA ILE A 108 -0.60 -5.32 -3.65
C ILE A 108 -0.05 -5.02 -2.25
N GLY A 109 0.53 -6.04 -1.62
CA GLY A 109 1.26 -5.91 -0.37
C GLY A 109 2.76 -5.92 -0.63
N VAL A 110 3.49 -5.02 0.05
CA VAL A 110 4.95 -4.92 -0.02
C VAL A 110 5.49 -4.79 1.39
N ASN A 111 6.31 -5.73 1.83
CA ASN A 111 6.99 -5.58 3.10
C ASN A 111 8.11 -4.52 2.99
N ALA A 112 8.32 -3.74 4.04
CA ALA A 112 9.44 -2.80 4.15
C ALA A 112 10.79 -3.47 3.84
N GLY A 113 10.93 -4.76 4.19
CA GLY A 113 12.11 -5.56 3.89
C GLY A 113 12.41 -5.70 2.40
N LEU A 114 11.42 -5.64 1.50
CA LEU A 114 11.70 -5.70 0.06
C LEU A 114 12.59 -4.54 -0.39
N PHE A 115 12.39 -3.33 0.14
CA PHE A 115 13.28 -2.18 -0.13
C PHE A 115 14.71 -2.46 0.31
N LYS A 116 14.88 -3.08 1.49
CA LYS A 116 16.20 -3.44 2.02
C LYS A 116 16.94 -4.44 1.13
N TYR A 117 16.25 -5.48 0.67
CA TYR A 117 16.83 -6.59 -0.09
C TYR A 117 16.96 -6.33 -1.59
N SER A 118 16.39 -5.25 -2.10
CA SER A 118 16.60 -4.78 -3.47
C SER A 118 17.78 -3.82 -3.52
N ASP A 119 18.85 -4.17 -4.24
CA ASP A 119 20.03 -3.31 -4.36
C ASP A 119 19.72 -2.04 -5.14
N ASN A 120 18.82 -2.12 -6.12
CA ASN A 120 18.44 -1.05 -7.01
C ASN A 120 16.96 -1.11 -7.41
N GLU A 121 16.48 -0.04 -8.07
CA GLU A 121 15.08 0.11 -8.49
C GLU A 121 14.62 -1.01 -9.43
N ALA A 122 15.49 -1.46 -10.35
CA ALA A 122 15.11 -2.50 -11.31
C ALA A 122 14.94 -3.89 -10.64
N GLN A 123 15.69 -4.18 -9.58
CA GLN A 123 15.46 -5.38 -8.76
C GLN A 123 14.10 -5.31 -8.06
N PHE A 124 13.77 -4.18 -7.45
CA PHE A 124 12.46 -3.94 -6.85
C PHE A 124 11.34 -4.07 -7.91
N ALA A 125 11.54 -3.45 -9.09
CA ALA A 125 10.61 -3.56 -10.22
C ALA A 125 10.38 -5.00 -10.68
N SER A 126 11.43 -5.83 -10.65
CA SER A 126 11.32 -7.23 -11.09
C SER A 126 10.39 -8.06 -10.21
N VAL A 127 10.39 -7.80 -8.90
CA VAL A 127 9.48 -8.47 -7.95
C VAL A 127 8.06 -7.99 -8.18
N ILE A 128 7.82 -6.68 -8.29
CA ILE A 128 6.49 -6.14 -8.55
C ILE A 128 5.94 -6.64 -9.89
N ALA A 129 6.77 -6.71 -10.94
CA ALA A 129 6.37 -7.24 -12.24
C ALA A 129 6.00 -8.74 -12.17
N HIS A 130 6.69 -9.53 -11.35
CA HIS A 130 6.39 -10.93 -11.09
C HIS A 130 5.05 -11.09 -10.37
N GLU A 131 4.78 -10.30 -9.33
CA GLU A 131 3.50 -10.31 -8.60
C GLU A 131 2.33 -9.89 -9.49
N LEU A 132 2.50 -8.86 -10.30
CA LEU A 132 1.49 -8.45 -11.28
C LEU A 132 1.25 -9.53 -12.36
N ALA A 133 2.25 -10.35 -12.67
CA ALA A 133 2.07 -11.49 -13.55
C ALA A 133 1.18 -12.57 -12.91
N HIS A 134 1.37 -12.90 -11.63
CA HIS A 134 0.47 -13.79 -10.89
C HIS A 134 -0.97 -13.30 -10.92
N LEU A 135 -1.18 -11.98 -10.72
CA LEU A 135 -2.50 -11.37 -10.75
C LEU A 135 -3.12 -11.44 -12.17
N SER A 136 -2.36 -11.06 -13.21
CA SER A 136 -2.85 -11.03 -14.60
C SER A 136 -3.20 -12.42 -15.14
N GLN A 137 -2.46 -13.44 -14.71
CA GLN A 137 -2.68 -14.84 -15.09
C GLN A 137 -3.71 -15.54 -14.18
N ARG A 138 -4.27 -14.83 -13.20
CA ARG A 138 -5.27 -15.35 -12.23
C ARG A 138 -4.79 -16.64 -11.55
N HIS A 139 -3.50 -16.73 -11.17
CA HIS A 139 -2.91 -17.95 -10.62
C HIS A 139 -3.60 -18.41 -9.34
N PHE A 140 -4.12 -17.52 -8.51
CA PHE A 140 -4.92 -17.87 -7.33
C PHE A 140 -6.21 -18.65 -7.71
N ALA A 141 -6.97 -18.15 -8.69
CA ALA A 141 -8.20 -18.80 -9.13
C ALA A 141 -7.92 -20.16 -9.80
N ARG A 142 -6.85 -20.23 -10.60
CA ARG A 142 -6.42 -21.48 -11.27
C ARG A 142 -5.97 -22.53 -10.26
N GLN A 143 -5.23 -22.14 -9.23
CA GLN A 143 -4.77 -23.04 -8.15
C GLN A 143 -5.95 -23.68 -7.40
N ILE A 144 -7.02 -22.92 -7.17
CA ILE A 144 -8.23 -23.41 -6.51
C ILE A 144 -8.93 -24.45 -7.39
N LEU A 145 -9.05 -24.20 -8.70
CA LEU A 145 -9.64 -25.14 -9.64
C LEU A 145 -8.90 -26.47 -9.69
N GLU A 146 -7.57 -26.41 -9.74
CA GLU A 146 -6.72 -27.62 -9.77
C GLU A 146 -6.73 -28.38 -8.45
N GLY A 147 -6.96 -27.68 -7.32
CA GLY A 147 -7.07 -28.25 -5.98
C GLY A 147 -8.46 -28.82 -5.65
N SER A 148 -9.51 -28.44 -6.40
CA SER A 148 -10.90 -28.79 -6.09
C SER A 148 -11.20 -30.31 -6.13
N ASP A 149 -10.40 -31.07 -6.87
CA ASP A 149 -10.52 -32.55 -6.88
C ASP A 149 -9.95 -33.23 -5.61
N ARG A 150 -9.23 -32.47 -4.73
CA ARG A 150 -8.50 -33.02 -3.58
C ARG A 150 -8.81 -32.39 -2.22
N SER A 151 -9.39 -31.21 -2.17
CA SER A 151 -9.76 -30.57 -0.91
C SER A 151 -10.77 -29.44 -1.14
N ASN A 152 -11.70 -29.23 -0.16
CA ASN A 152 -12.66 -28.13 -0.16
C ASN A 152 -11.99 -26.74 0.04
N GLN A 153 -10.93 -26.44 -0.73
CA GLN A 153 -10.25 -25.14 -0.64
C GLN A 153 -11.02 -24.08 -1.42
N SER A 154 -11.47 -23.07 -0.72
CA SER A 154 -12.07 -21.88 -1.33
C SER A 154 -11.05 -20.76 -1.43
N LEU A 155 -11.26 -19.81 -2.35
CA LEU A 155 -10.45 -18.58 -2.46
C LEU A 155 -10.38 -17.85 -1.10
N ALA A 156 -11.48 -17.84 -0.36
CA ALA A 156 -11.52 -17.25 0.99
C ALA A 156 -10.52 -17.92 1.94
N THR A 157 -10.37 -19.25 1.88
CA THR A 157 -9.40 -19.97 2.73
C THR A 157 -7.96 -19.60 2.36
N VAL A 158 -7.64 -19.50 1.08
CA VAL A 158 -6.30 -19.09 0.61
C VAL A 158 -5.99 -17.66 1.05
N LEU A 159 -6.92 -16.72 0.87
CA LEU A 159 -6.74 -15.33 1.30
C LEU A 159 -6.62 -15.21 2.83
N ALA A 160 -7.42 -15.94 3.61
CA ALA A 160 -7.31 -15.99 5.06
C ALA A 160 -5.93 -16.52 5.51
N SER A 161 -5.35 -17.45 4.76
CA SER A 161 -4.01 -17.98 5.04
C SER A 161 -2.92 -16.92 4.85
N ILE A 162 -3.05 -16.04 3.85
CA ILE A 162 -2.13 -14.91 3.65
C ILE A 162 -2.25 -13.92 4.82
N VAL A 163 -3.47 -13.58 5.26
CA VAL A 163 -3.67 -12.69 6.42
C VAL A 163 -2.95 -13.25 7.66
N VAL A 164 -3.12 -14.54 7.94
CA VAL A 164 -2.45 -15.19 9.09
C VAL A 164 -0.93 -15.15 8.94
N ALA A 165 -0.41 -15.42 7.75
CA ALA A 165 1.02 -15.43 7.49
C ALA A 165 1.63 -14.04 7.69
N VAL A 166 1.00 -12.99 7.17
CA VAL A 166 1.43 -11.58 7.31
C VAL A 166 1.27 -11.10 8.77
N ALA A 167 0.16 -11.44 9.43
CA ALA A 167 -0.12 -10.96 10.79
C ALA A 167 0.79 -11.55 11.86
N THR A 168 1.22 -12.80 11.69
CA THR A 168 2.00 -13.49 12.72
C THR A 168 3.48 -13.12 12.68
N ASN A 169 3.95 -12.53 11.57
CA ASN A 169 5.35 -12.17 11.35
C ASN A 169 6.33 -13.25 11.85
N SER A 170 5.86 -14.50 11.85
CA SER A 170 6.53 -15.63 12.49
C SER A 170 6.52 -16.86 11.59
N PRO A 171 7.71 -17.23 11.08
CA PRO A 171 7.89 -18.57 10.52
C PRO A 171 7.49 -19.68 11.51
N ALA A 172 7.52 -19.41 12.83
CA ALA A 172 7.17 -20.37 13.88
C ALA A 172 5.66 -20.65 13.99
N ALA A 173 4.79 -19.71 13.69
CA ALA A 173 3.36 -19.99 13.53
C ALA A 173 3.11 -20.92 12.33
N ILE A 174 4.01 -20.84 11.36
CA ILE A 174 4.09 -21.75 10.21
C ILE A 174 4.65 -23.13 10.61
N ILE A 175 5.54 -23.22 11.58
CA ILE A 175 6.19 -24.47 12.02
C ILE A 175 5.32 -25.28 12.99
N GLY A 176 4.35 -24.68 13.66
CA GLY A 176 3.43 -25.34 14.61
C GLY A 176 2.30 -26.17 13.94
N GLY A 177 2.60 -27.01 12.97
CA GLY A 177 1.67 -27.97 12.36
C GLY A 177 0.60 -27.39 11.42
N GLN A 178 0.06 -26.21 11.72
CA GLN A 178 -0.90 -25.53 10.85
C GLN A 178 -0.20 -24.62 9.81
N GLY A 179 0.97 -24.10 10.12
CA GLY A 179 1.69 -23.20 9.24
C GLY A 179 2.41 -23.89 8.08
N LEU A 180 2.86 -25.14 8.24
CA LEU A 180 3.35 -25.94 7.10
C LEU A 180 2.25 -26.18 6.07
N LEU A 181 1.01 -26.36 6.53
CA LEU A 181 -0.15 -26.49 5.64
C LEU A 181 -0.45 -25.17 4.91
N VAL A 182 -0.33 -24.03 5.60
CA VAL A 182 -0.53 -22.69 5.02
C VAL A 182 0.51 -22.41 3.94
N SER A 183 1.78 -22.59 4.22
CA SER A 183 2.85 -22.34 3.23
C SER A 183 2.79 -23.31 2.03
N GLN A 184 2.36 -24.56 2.25
CA GLN A 184 2.11 -25.48 1.14
C GLN A 184 0.89 -25.08 0.30
N GLN A 185 -0.14 -24.50 0.92
CA GLN A 185 -1.34 -24.00 0.23
C GLN A 185 -1.03 -22.74 -0.59
N LEU A 186 -0.15 -21.88 -0.10
CA LEU A 186 0.24 -20.63 -0.78
C LEU A 186 1.31 -20.86 -1.85
N ARG A 187 1.95 -22.04 -1.87
CA ARG A 187 3.03 -22.33 -2.80
C ARG A 187 2.50 -22.54 -4.21
N PHE A 188 2.84 -21.62 -5.09
CA PHE A 188 2.52 -21.75 -6.51
C PHE A 188 3.25 -22.93 -7.16
N SER A 189 2.60 -23.53 -8.15
CA SER A 189 3.22 -24.59 -8.91
C SER A 189 4.42 -24.07 -9.71
N ARG A 190 5.38 -24.98 -10.02
CA ARG A 190 6.54 -24.62 -10.86
C ARG A 190 6.14 -24.06 -12.23
N LEU A 191 4.97 -24.48 -12.73
CA LEU A 191 4.44 -23.97 -13.99
C LEU A 191 4.02 -22.51 -13.85
N TYR A 192 3.30 -22.16 -12.78
CA TYR A 192 2.86 -20.79 -12.49
C TYR A 192 4.03 -19.85 -12.24
N GLU A 193 5.08 -20.33 -11.55
CA GLU A 193 6.32 -19.56 -11.37
C GLU A 193 7.02 -19.27 -12.70
N THR A 194 7.11 -20.28 -13.58
CA THR A 194 7.72 -20.09 -14.93
C THR A 194 6.89 -19.12 -15.80
N GLU A 195 5.56 -19.20 -15.70
CA GLU A 195 4.64 -18.29 -16.38
C GLU A 195 4.78 -16.85 -15.84
N ALA A 196 4.83 -16.70 -14.52
CA ALA A 196 5.01 -15.40 -13.86
C ALA A 196 6.39 -14.78 -14.17
N ASP A 197 7.46 -15.57 -14.17
CA ASP A 197 8.78 -15.11 -14.55
C ASP A 197 8.83 -14.62 -16.02
N ARG A 198 8.13 -15.30 -16.92
CA ARG A 198 8.05 -14.92 -18.33
C ARG A 198 7.26 -13.64 -18.55
N GLU A 199 6.07 -13.55 -17.98
CA GLU A 199 5.21 -12.37 -18.13
C GLU A 199 5.78 -11.17 -17.34
N GLY A 200 6.34 -11.41 -16.17
CA GLY A 200 7.05 -10.40 -15.37
C GLY A 200 8.25 -9.83 -16.10
N TYR A 201 9.03 -10.67 -16.78
CA TYR A 201 10.13 -10.22 -17.64
C TYR A 201 9.66 -9.24 -18.74
N VAL A 202 8.57 -9.59 -19.45
CA VAL A 202 8.00 -8.74 -20.50
C VAL A 202 7.49 -7.42 -19.92
N THR A 203 6.86 -7.46 -18.74
CA THR A 203 6.38 -6.28 -18.04
C THR A 203 7.55 -5.38 -17.62
N LEU A 204 8.61 -5.94 -17.04
CA LEU A 204 9.83 -5.23 -16.64
C LEU A 204 10.48 -4.52 -17.84
N GLN A 205 10.62 -5.25 -18.96
CA GLN A 205 11.17 -4.72 -20.21
C GLN A 205 10.35 -3.52 -20.72
N LYS A 206 9.02 -3.67 -20.83
CA LYS A 206 8.12 -2.60 -21.28
C LYS A 206 8.10 -1.40 -20.35
N SER A 207 8.38 -1.60 -19.07
CA SER A 207 8.50 -0.54 -18.07
C SER A 207 9.83 0.22 -18.17
N GLY A 208 10.72 -0.17 -19.08
CA GLY A 208 11.98 0.51 -19.35
C GLY A 208 13.12 0.18 -18.39
N TYR A 209 13.03 -0.94 -17.65
CA TYR A 209 14.08 -1.40 -16.74
C TYR A 209 15.04 -2.40 -17.41
N ASP A 210 16.27 -2.43 -16.89
CA ASP A 210 17.24 -3.44 -17.29
C ASP A 210 16.81 -4.83 -16.79
N THR A 211 16.50 -5.70 -17.75
CA THR A 211 15.94 -7.02 -17.46
C THR A 211 16.95 -8.01 -16.87
N THR A 212 18.26 -7.72 -16.92
CA THR A 212 19.28 -8.53 -16.25
C THR A 212 19.11 -8.51 -14.74
N GLN A 213 18.51 -7.43 -14.20
CA GLN A 213 18.32 -7.24 -12.77
C GLN A 213 17.33 -8.23 -12.16
N MET A 214 16.44 -8.82 -12.94
CA MET A 214 15.59 -9.91 -12.46
C MET A 214 16.41 -11.13 -12.02
N SER A 215 17.42 -11.53 -12.79
CA SER A 215 18.30 -12.64 -12.41
C SER A 215 19.22 -12.29 -11.24
N GLU A 216 19.62 -11.03 -11.10
CA GLU A 216 20.41 -10.56 -9.95
C GLU A 216 19.55 -10.55 -8.69
N MET A 217 18.27 -10.10 -8.74
CA MET A 217 17.35 -10.19 -7.62
C MET A 217 17.13 -11.65 -7.18
N PHE A 218 17.00 -12.59 -8.11
CA PHE A 218 16.91 -14.01 -7.75
C PHE A 218 18.16 -14.54 -7.03
N LYS A 219 19.36 -14.05 -7.38
CA LYS A 219 20.59 -14.39 -6.64
C LYS A 219 20.58 -13.81 -5.23
N ASN A 220 20.14 -12.54 -5.08
CA ASN A 220 20.01 -11.92 -3.76
C ASN A 220 19.02 -12.72 -2.90
N MET A 221 17.92 -13.13 -3.45
CA MET A 221 16.92 -13.98 -2.78
C MET A 221 17.52 -15.34 -2.37
N GLN A 222 18.33 -15.94 -3.23
CA GLN A 222 19.02 -17.20 -2.92
C GLN A 222 20.02 -17.03 -1.77
N GLU A 223 20.73 -15.91 -1.74
CA GLU A 223 21.64 -15.57 -0.66
C GLU A 223 20.91 -15.33 0.66
N VAL A 224 19.81 -14.58 0.64
CA VAL A 224 18.92 -14.38 1.79
C VAL A 224 18.46 -15.73 2.34
N ARG A 225 18.01 -16.65 1.48
CA ARG A 225 17.63 -18.00 1.89
C ARG A 225 18.79 -18.75 2.56
N ARG A 226 19.99 -18.67 2.00
CA ARG A 226 21.17 -19.35 2.53
C ARG A 226 21.54 -18.86 3.93
N LEU A 227 21.35 -17.56 4.17
CA LEU A 227 21.70 -16.91 5.45
C LEU A 227 20.59 -17.02 6.51
N SER A 228 19.34 -17.31 6.10
CA SER A 228 18.19 -17.32 7.00
C SER A 228 18.09 -18.57 7.90
N GLY A 229 18.87 -19.61 7.64
CA GLY A 229 18.75 -20.87 8.40
C GLY A 229 17.32 -21.43 8.36
N ASP A 230 16.71 -21.61 9.54
CA ASP A 230 15.34 -22.09 9.69
C ASP A 230 14.29 -20.99 9.50
N ASN A 231 14.69 -19.72 9.50
CA ASN A 231 13.80 -18.55 9.37
C ASN A 231 13.68 -18.07 7.92
N ILE A 232 13.26 -18.95 7.03
CA ILE A 232 13.15 -18.63 5.60
C ILE A 232 12.03 -17.60 5.40
N PRO A 233 12.31 -16.46 4.71
CA PRO A 233 11.28 -15.48 4.36
C PRO A 233 10.09 -16.10 3.63
N GLU A 234 8.89 -15.63 3.92
CA GLU A 234 7.63 -16.17 3.38
C GLU A 234 7.62 -16.16 1.86
N PHE A 235 8.11 -15.09 1.24
CA PHE A 235 8.24 -15.01 -0.22
C PHE A 235 8.96 -16.22 -0.82
N LEU A 236 10.04 -16.67 -0.18
CA LEU A 236 10.83 -17.82 -0.66
C LEU A 236 10.18 -19.18 -0.38
N LEU A 237 9.17 -19.21 0.50
CA LEU A 237 8.35 -20.39 0.74
C LEU A 237 7.23 -20.51 -0.31
N THR A 238 6.62 -19.39 -0.68
CA THR A 238 5.55 -19.30 -1.67
C THR A 238 6.08 -19.28 -3.10
N HIS A 239 7.23 -18.63 -3.34
CA HIS A 239 7.93 -18.48 -4.62
C HIS A 239 9.35 -19.05 -4.56
N PRO A 240 9.53 -20.38 -4.59
CA PRO A 240 10.85 -20.97 -4.44
C PRO A 240 11.81 -20.59 -5.55
N ILE A 241 12.95 -20.01 -5.17
CA ILE A 241 14.01 -19.67 -6.11
C ILE A 241 14.87 -20.92 -6.37
N THR A 242 14.89 -21.36 -7.62
CA THR A 242 15.69 -22.50 -8.07
C THR A 242 16.82 -22.04 -8.99
N THR A 243 17.91 -22.78 -9.05
CA THR A 243 18.99 -22.53 -10.01
C THR A 243 18.47 -22.44 -11.44
N ARG A 244 17.42 -23.20 -11.77
CA ARG A 244 16.78 -23.18 -13.08
C ARG A 244 16.15 -21.81 -13.37
N ARG A 245 15.37 -21.21 -12.44
CA ARG A 245 14.77 -19.88 -12.62
C ARG A 245 15.83 -18.82 -12.85
N ILE A 246 16.94 -18.84 -12.09
CA ILE A 246 18.07 -17.92 -12.24
C ILE A 246 18.68 -18.07 -13.64
N THR A 247 18.93 -19.32 -14.09
CA THR A 247 19.52 -19.58 -15.39
C THR A 247 18.61 -19.17 -16.53
N GLU A 248 17.33 -19.55 -16.50
CA GLU A 248 16.35 -19.20 -17.53
C GLU A 248 16.14 -17.67 -17.63
N SER A 249 16.10 -16.96 -16.49
CA SER A 249 16.02 -15.49 -16.48
C SER A 249 17.25 -14.85 -17.13
N ARG A 250 18.44 -15.36 -16.82
CA ARG A 250 19.70 -14.87 -17.39
C ARG A 250 19.80 -15.17 -18.89
N GLU A 251 19.43 -16.36 -19.33
CA GLU A 251 19.44 -16.74 -20.76
C GLU A 251 18.45 -15.87 -21.54
N ARG A 252 17.25 -15.64 -21.01
CA ARG A 252 16.26 -14.76 -21.64
C ARG A 252 16.78 -13.33 -21.77
N ALA A 253 17.47 -12.79 -20.76
CA ALA A 253 18.07 -11.47 -20.83
C ALA A 253 19.22 -11.39 -21.88
N ARG A 254 19.90 -12.51 -22.14
CA ARG A 254 20.92 -12.60 -23.21
C ARG A 254 20.30 -12.72 -24.59
N GLU A 255 19.23 -13.51 -24.71
CA GLU A 255 18.54 -13.74 -25.98
C GLU A 255 17.76 -12.49 -26.44
N TYR A 256 17.18 -11.77 -25.48
CA TYR A 256 16.39 -10.55 -25.70
C TYR A 256 16.96 -9.39 -24.87
N PRO A 257 18.14 -8.85 -25.23
CA PRO A 257 18.75 -7.78 -24.45
C PRO A 257 17.85 -6.56 -24.38
N SER A 258 17.61 -6.08 -23.18
CA SER A 258 16.84 -4.87 -22.93
C SER A 258 17.58 -4.03 -21.90
N PRO A 259 18.61 -3.28 -22.35
CA PRO A 259 19.24 -2.30 -21.48
C PRO A 259 18.23 -1.22 -21.12
N GLY A 260 18.19 -0.86 -19.86
CA GLY A 260 17.21 0.10 -19.33
C GLY A 260 17.69 0.74 -18.05
N THR A 261 16.78 1.37 -17.34
CA THR A 261 17.05 1.93 -16.01
C THR A 261 17.43 0.81 -15.06
N ILE A 262 18.55 0.95 -14.37
CA ILE A 262 18.97 0.04 -13.31
C ILE A 262 18.50 0.63 -11.97
N ASP A 263 18.78 1.92 -11.74
CA ASP A 263 18.51 2.57 -10.47
C ASP A 263 18.15 4.04 -10.63
N SER A 264 17.57 4.62 -9.58
CA SER A 264 17.30 6.06 -9.50
C SER A 264 17.61 6.60 -8.11
N LEU A 265 17.94 7.89 -8.05
CA LEU A 265 18.09 8.58 -6.77
C LEU A 265 16.79 8.50 -5.95
N ASN A 266 15.63 8.62 -6.58
CA ASN A 266 14.34 8.55 -5.87
C ASN A 266 14.16 7.21 -5.17
N PHE A 267 14.49 6.09 -5.81
CA PHE A 267 14.43 4.79 -5.16
C PHE A 267 15.39 4.71 -3.96
N GLN A 268 16.62 5.17 -4.11
CA GLN A 268 17.60 5.14 -3.01
C GLN A 268 17.17 6.04 -1.84
N LEU A 269 16.59 7.22 -2.10
CA LEU A 269 16.04 8.08 -1.05
C LEU A 269 14.87 7.40 -0.33
N ILE A 270 13.95 6.75 -1.06
CA ILE A 270 12.83 6.00 -0.45
C ILE A 270 13.34 4.82 0.34
N LYS A 271 14.29 4.06 -0.18
CA LYS A 271 14.94 2.94 0.53
C LYS A 271 15.52 3.41 1.86
N LYS A 272 16.25 4.53 1.87
CA LYS A 272 16.81 5.13 3.10
C LYS A 272 15.72 5.66 4.04
N ARG A 273 14.63 6.20 3.51
CA ARG A 273 13.50 6.63 4.33
C ARG A 273 12.79 5.43 4.98
N VAL A 274 12.58 4.34 4.26
CA VAL A 274 12.05 3.09 4.83
C VAL A 274 13.00 2.52 5.87
N GLU A 275 14.32 2.46 5.60
CA GLU A 275 15.34 2.05 6.57
C GLU A 275 15.23 2.87 7.86
N PHE A 276 15.14 4.20 7.75
CA PHE A 276 14.96 5.10 8.89
C PHE A 276 13.68 4.82 9.68
N LEU A 277 12.55 4.64 9.00
CA LEU A 277 11.25 4.39 9.63
C LEU A 277 11.21 3.04 10.36
N MET A 278 11.89 2.03 9.81
CA MET A 278 11.98 0.68 10.37
C MET A 278 13.03 0.53 11.48
N THR A 279 13.83 1.58 11.73
CA THR A 279 14.91 1.54 12.71
C THR A 279 14.45 2.03 14.07
N ASP A 280 14.65 1.22 15.10
CA ASP A 280 14.40 1.61 16.47
C ASP A 280 15.43 2.64 16.98
N ASN A 281 15.07 3.33 18.08
CA ASN A 281 15.91 4.40 18.63
C ASN A 281 17.30 3.92 19.13
N LEU A 282 17.45 2.65 19.48
CA LEU A 282 18.72 2.11 19.97
C LEU A 282 19.68 1.84 18.81
N SER A 283 19.13 1.36 17.69
CA SER A 283 19.87 1.00 16.48
C SER A 283 20.33 2.21 15.66
N ILE A 284 19.70 3.40 15.83
CA ILE A 284 20.11 4.62 15.12
C ILE A 284 21.59 4.94 15.29
N ARG A 285 22.15 4.77 16.50
CA ARG A 285 23.57 5.04 16.77
C ARG A 285 24.52 4.13 15.99
N SER A 286 24.10 2.91 15.68
CA SER A 286 24.88 1.97 14.89
C SER A 286 24.88 2.37 13.43
N ILE A 287 23.70 2.72 12.90
CA ILE A 287 23.55 3.18 11.51
C ILE A 287 24.37 4.44 11.27
N GLU A 288 24.37 5.40 12.20
CA GLU A 288 25.14 6.66 12.06
C GLU A 288 26.65 6.45 11.85
N LYS A 289 27.22 5.36 12.36
CA LYS A 289 28.63 5.06 12.19
C LYS A 289 28.96 4.51 10.80
N GLU A 290 27.96 3.98 10.12
CA GLU A 290 28.08 3.33 8.82
C GLU A 290 27.62 4.23 7.66
N ILE A 291 27.00 5.39 7.97
CA ILE A 291 26.51 6.34 6.95
C ILE A 291 27.68 6.92 6.16
N GLY A 292 27.65 6.73 4.85
CA GLY A 292 28.61 7.29 3.88
C GLY A 292 28.38 8.79 3.60
N GLU A 293 28.91 9.23 2.45
CA GLU A 293 28.82 10.64 1.99
C GLU A 293 28.10 10.80 0.66
N ASN A 294 27.49 9.72 0.15
CA ASN A 294 26.63 9.81 -1.04
C ASN A 294 25.30 10.52 -0.72
N ASP A 295 24.55 10.88 -1.73
CA ASP A 295 23.37 11.75 -1.56
C ASP A 295 22.27 11.07 -0.76
N GLU A 296 22.04 9.77 -0.92
CA GLU A 296 21.04 9.02 -0.15
C GLU A 296 21.47 8.84 1.32
N ASP A 297 22.75 8.76 1.61
CA ASP A 297 23.28 8.69 2.99
C ASP A 297 23.22 10.06 3.68
N ILE A 298 23.49 11.15 2.95
CA ILE A 298 23.25 12.52 3.44
C ILE A 298 21.75 12.72 3.78
N TYR A 299 20.86 12.19 2.94
CA TYR A 299 19.42 12.22 3.19
C TYR A 299 19.05 11.45 4.47
N LEU A 300 19.54 10.22 4.64
CA LEU A 300 19.34 9.44 5.86
C LEU A 300 19.83 10.19 7.11
N ARG A 301 21.01 10.79 7.03
CA ARG A 301 21.56 11.62 8.11
C ARG A 301 20.65 12.79 8.44
N ALA A 302 20.08 13.45 7.43
CA ALA A 302 19.14 14.54 7.64
C ALA A 302 17.87 14.08 8.38
N LEU A 303 17.32 12.90 8.04
CA LEU A 303 16.17 12.33 8.76
C LEU A 303 16.51 11.99 10.21
N ILE A 304 17.71 11.45 10.47
CA ILE A 304 18.19 11.14 11.82
C ILE A 304 18.37 12.44 12.64
N GLU A 305 18.95 13.49 12.06
CA GLU A 305 19.10 14.78 12.73
C GLU A 305 17.73 15.41 13.04
N LYS A 306 16.72 15.28 12.14
CA LYS A 306 15.34 15.66 12.41
C LYS A 306 14.79 14.91 13.64
N LYS A 307 14.96 13.59 13.71
CA LYS A 307 14.50 12.76 14.84
C LYS A 307 15.17 13.13 16.17
N LYS A 308 16.42 13.61 16.13
CA LYS A 308 17.15 14.14 17.29
C LYS A 308 16.76 15.57 17.63
N LEU A 309 15.82 16.17 16.92
CA LEU A 309 15.40 17.58 17.04
C LEU A 309 16.49 18.58 16.64
N ASN A 310 17.55 18.16 15.95
CA ASN A 310 18.59 19.01 15.39
C ASN A 310 18.14 19.60 14.05
N PHE A 311 17.01 20.33 14.07
CA PHE A 311 16.36 20.84 12.86
C PHE A 311 17.25 21.70 11.98
N THR A 312 18.11 22.54 12.58
CA THR A 312 19.08 23.37 11.83
C THR A 312 19.99 22.50 10.98
N ARG A 313 20.58 21.46 11.57
CA ARG A 313 21.50 20.57 10.86
C ARG A 313 20.75 19.75 9.79
N SER A 314 19.56 19.29 10.10
CA SER A 314 18.69 18.58 9.12
C SER A 314 18.41 19.45 7.89
N ILE A 315 18.02 20.72 8.10
CA ILE A 315 17.78 21.67 7.00
C ILE A 315 19.04 21.94 6.19
N GLU A 316 20.19 22.12 6.81
CA GLU A 316 21.47 22.32 6.09
C GLU A 316 21.78 21.15 5.14
N LEU A 317 21.64 19.91 5.62
CA LEU A 317 21.86 18.71 4.83
C LEU A 317 20.86 18.61 3.68
N LEU A 318 19.56 18.79 3.95
CA LEU A 318 18.52 18.74 2.91
C LEU A 318 18.68 19.87 1.88
N LYS A 319 19.08 21.07 2.29
CA LYS A 319 19.34 22.18 1.38
C LYS A 319 20.56 21.93 0.50
N SER A 320 21.59 21.24 1.00
CA SER A 320 22.74 20.84 0.18
C SER A 320 22.32 19.84 -0.90
N LEU A 321 21.38 18.92 -0.58
CA LEU A 321 20.80 17.99 -1.56
C LEU A 321 19.87 18.71 -2.55
N GLU A 322 19.03 19.63 -2.08
CA GLU A 322 18.17 20.43 -2.95
C GLU A 322 18.98 21.25 -3.97
N ALA A 323 20.15 21.78 -3.59
CA ALA A 323 21.02 22.50 -4.51
C ALA A 323 21.60 21.59 -5.62
N LYS A 324 21.86 20.31 -5.32
CA LYS A 324 22.31 19.31 -6.30
C LYS A 324 21.16 18.76 -7.16
N HIS A 325 19.97 18.63 -6.58
CA HIS A 325 18.79 18.00 -7.16
C HIS A 325 17.57 18.92 -7.06
N PRO A 326 17.57 20.07 -7.76
CA PRO A 326 16.58 21.15 -7.56
C PRO A 326 15.14 20.76 -7.92
N ASP A 327 14.93 19.67 -8.67
CA ASP A 327 13.60 19.20 -9.05
C ASP A 327 13.10 18.01 -8.22
N ASN A 328 13.90 17.53 -7.25
CA ASN A 328 13.56 16.36 -6.47
C ASN A 328 12.51 16.69 -5.39
N LEU A 329 11.27 16.15 -5.57
CA LEU A 329 10.16 16.41 -4.66
C LEU A 329 10.32 15.70 -3.30
N ILE A 330 11.00 14.54 -3.22
CA ILE A 330 11.22 13.81 -1.96
C ILE A 330 12.05 14.69 -1.01
N ILE A 331 13.14 15.25 -1.52
CA ILE A 331 14.02 16.15 -0.74
C ILE A 331 13.23 17.40 -0.30
N LYS A 332 12.49 18.02 -1.23
CA LYS A 332 11.71 19.22 -0.94
C LYS A 332 10.60 18.97 0.07
N THR A 333 9.91 17.85 -0.03
CA THR A 333 8.89 17.45 0.94
C THR A 333 9.51 17.28 2.32
N SER A 334 10.67 16.63 2.41
CA SER A 334 11.38 16.48 3.69
C SER A 334 11.81 17.82 4.29
N ILE A 335 12.19 18.81 3.48
CA ILE A 335 12.43 20.19 3.95
C ILE A 335 11.15 20.80 4.55
N ALA A 336 10.02 20.65 3.86
CA ALA A 336 8.73 21.12 4.36
C ALA A 336 8.34 20.47 5.69
N GLU A 337 8.53 19.15 5.81
CA GLU A 337 8.33 18.40 7.05
C GLU A 337 9.19 18.95 8.20
N VAL A 338 10.48 19.18 7.96
CA VAL A 338 11.37 19.72 9.00
C VAL A 338 10.93 21.13 9.42
N TYR A 339 10.47 21.98 8.52
CA TYR A 339 9.91 23.29 8.88
C TYR A 339 8.65 23.15 9.74
N THR A 340 7.77 22.20 9.43
CA THR A 340 6.55 21.92 10.22
C THR A 340 6.92 21.44 11.62
N GLU A 341 7.75 20.40 11.72
CA GLU A 341 8.13 19.76 12.98
C GLU A 341 8.97 20.68 13.88
N SER A 342 9.74 21.61 13.30
CA SER A 342 10.51 22.61 14.05
C SER A 342 9.68 23.78 14.56
N GLY A 343 8.37 23.81 14.29
CA GLY A 343 7.49 24.94 14.66
C GLY A 343 7.62 26.17 13.78
N ASN A 344 8.39 26.10 12.69
CA ASN A 344 8.51 27.20 11.72
C ASN A 344 7.33 27.20 10.73
N ILE A 345 6.10 27.23 11.28
CA ILE A 345 4.87 26.95 10.53
C ILE A 345 4.69 27.91 9.33
N ARG A 346 5.00 29.20 9.52
CA ARG A 346 4.93 30.17 8.41
C ARG A 346 5.82 29.75 7.24
N LYS A 347 7.10 29.40 7.52
CA LYS A 347 8.03 28.95 6.47
C LYS A 347 7.55 27.64 5.83
N SER A 348 7.03 26.71 6.64
CA SER A 348 6.46 25.47 6.12
C SER A 348 5.33 25.76 5.14
N LYS A 349 4.34 26.56 5.51
CA LYS A 349 3.21 26.90 4.65
C LYS A 349 3.64 27.63 3.38
N ASP A 350 4.50 28.65 3.50
CA ASP A 350 5.02 29.40 2.34
C ASP A 350 5.76 28.48 1.36
N TYR A 351 6.64 27.61 1.89
CA TYR A 351 7.42 26.68 1.09
C TYR A 351 6.53 25.60 0.44
N THR A 352 5.64 24.99 1.21
CA THR A 352 4.72 23.95 0.73
C THR A 352 3.74 24.51 -0.32
N ASN A 353 3.16 25.70 -0.11
CA ASN A 353 2.25 26.30 -1.08
C ASN A 353 2.94 26.63 -2.41
N LYS A 354 4.21 27.07 -2.36
CA LYS A 354 5.01 27.27 -3.57
C LYS A 354 5.20 25.95 -4.34
N LEU A 355 5.45 24.85 -3.65
CA LEU A 355 5.58 23.53 -4.28
C LEU A 355 4.23 23.04 -4.83
N LEU A 356 3.14 23.19 -4.07
CA LEU A 356 1.80 22.80 -4.49
C LEU A 356 1.32 23.60 -5.70
N SER A 357 1.79 24.83 -5.92
CA SER A 357 1.42 25.61 -7.11
C SER A 357 1.93 24.98 -8.43
N VAL A 358 2.95 24.15 -8.38
CA VAL A 358 3.53 23.44 -9.55
C VAL A 358 3.32 21.92 -9.48
N SER A 359 2.90 21.39 -8.33
CA SER A 359 2.64 19.96 -8.10
C SER A 359 1.27 19.79 -7.45
N LEU A 360 0.23 20.20 -8.17
CA LEU A 360 -1.16 20.18 -7.70
C LEU A 360 -1.56 18.77 -7.26
N GLY A 361 -2.19 18.66 -6.09
CA GLY A 361 -2.69 17.39 -5.56
C GLY A 361 -1.61 16.44 -5.06
N ASN A 362 -0.33 16.87 -4.97
CA ASN A 362 0.71 16.04 -4.38
C ASN A 362 0.36 15.70 -2.93
N TYR A 363 0.21 14.40 -2.66
CA TYR A 363 -0.32 13.91 -1.38
C TYR A 363 0.59 14.27 -0.18
N PRO A 364 1.91 13.98 -0.20
CA PRO A 364 2.79 14.31 0.93
C PRO A 364 2.83 15.81 1.26
N LEU A 365 2.88 16.66 0.24
CA LEU A 365 2.88 18.12 0.44
C LEU A 365 1.55 18.62 1.00
N SER A 366 0.42 18.13 0.47
CA SER A 366 -0.91 18.49 0.97
C SER A 366 -1.10 18.03 2.41
N TYR A 367 -0.63 16.80 2.72
CA TYR A 367 -0.69 16.26 4.08
C TYR A 367 0.18 17.06 5.06
N ASN A 368 1.41 17.46 4.64
CA ASN A 368 2.26 18.33 5.45
C ASN A 368 1.62 19.70 5.68
N LEU A 369 0.94 20.28 4.67
CA LEU A 369 0.22 21.54 4.81
C LEU A 369 -0.92 21.43 5.83
N ALA A 370 -1.68 20.32 5.79
CA ALA A 370 -2.72 20.05 6.81
C ALA A 370 -2.11 19.96 8.21
N ASN A 371 -0.96 19.25 8.36
CA ASN A 371 -0.25 19.17 9.64
C ASN A 371 0.21 20.54 10.13
N ALA A 372 0.69 21.41 9.25
CA ALA A 372 1.06 22.78 9.61
C ALA A 372 -0.14 23.58 10.14
N HIS A 373 -1.34 23.43 9.55
CA HIS A 373 -2.56 24.05 10.06
C HIS A 373 -3.03 23.43 11.37
N ILE A 374 -2.88 22.11 11.57
CA ILE A 374 -3.20 21.43 12.84
C ILE A 374 -2.34 21.98 13.97
N LEU A 375 -1.04 22.21 13.75
CA LEU A 375 -0.12 22.76 14.75
C LEU A 375 -0.42 24.24 15.10
N GLU A 376 -1.07 24.97 14.23
CA GLU A 376 -1.60 26.34 14.51
C GLU A 376 -3.05 26.31 15.07
N GLU A 377 -3.61 25.14 15.32
CA GLU A 377 -5.01 24.95 15.74
C GLU A 377 -6.04 25.50 14.72
N ASP A 378 -5.62 25.73 13.47
CA ASP A 378 -6.50 26.12 12.36
C ASP A 378 -7.17 24.85 11.77
N TYR A 379 -8.02 24.24 12.61
CA TYR A 379 -8.67 22.98 12.26
C TYR A 379 -9.63 23.11 11.08
N VAL A 380 -10.13 24.32 10.79
CA VAL A 380 -11.02 24.52 9.64
C VAL A 380 -10.26 24.40 8.32
N ALA A 381 -9.08 25.03 8.23
CA ALA A 381 -8.23 24.91 7.05
C ALA A 381 -7.67 23.47 6.91
N ALA A 382 -7.25 22.85 8.02
CA ALA A 382 -6.79 21.47 8.03
C ALA A 382 -7.88 20.50 7.55
N GLU A 383 -9.13 20.65 8.02
CA GLU A 383 -10.27 19.84 7.60
C GLU A 383 -10.49 19.93 6.09
N GLN A 384 -10.46 21.16 5.53
CA GLN A 384 -10.66 21.32 4.09
C GLN A 384 -9.59 20.60 3.27
N ILE A 385 -8.33 20.69 3.66
CA ILE A 385 -7.21 20.04 2.96
C ILE A 385 -7.34 18.51 3.05
N LEU A 386 -7.63 17.97 4.25
CA LEU A 386 -7.77 16.52 4.46
C LEU A 386 -9.00 15.96 3.73
N GLU A 387 -10.10 16.72 3.62
CA GLU A 387 -11.26 16.33 2.81
C GLU A 387 -10.92 16.30 1.32
N ASP A 388 -10.12 17.26 0.83
CA ASP A 388 -9.66 17.25 -0.56
C ASP A 388 -8.75 16.04 -0.83
N ILE A 389 -7.89 15.64 0.10
CA ILE A 389 -7.08 14.41 0.00
C ILE A 389 -7.98 13.17 0.03
N LYS A 390 -8.96 13.12 0.94
CA LYS A 390 -9.91 12.01 1.07
C LYS A 390 -10.67 11.73 -0.23
N PHE A 391 -10.91 12.75 -1.04
CA PHE A 391 -11.55 12.58 -2.34
C PHE A 391 -10.82 11.60 -3.25
N TYR A 392 -9.49 11.61 -3.22
CA TYR A 392 -8.63 10.73 -4.03
C TYR A 392 -8.17 9.48 -3.30
N ARG A 393 -8.22 9.49 -1.94
CA ARG A 393 -7.76 8.42 -1.04
C ARG A 393 -8.83 8.02 -0.02
N PRO A 394 -10.03 7.56 -0.48
CA PRO A 394 -11.19 7.38 0.40
C PRO A 394 -11.03 6.25 1.42
N VAL A 395 -10.09 5.33 1.21
CA VAL A 395 -9.85 4.17 2.09
C VAL A 395 -8.54 4.24 2.86
N ASP A 396 -7.85 5.39 2.82
CA ASP A 396 -6.64 5.60 3.62
C ASP A 396 -7.01 5.75 5.10
N ILE A 397 -6.64 4.73 5.89
CA ILE A 397 -7.04 4.63 7.31
C ILE A 397 -6.45 5.76 8.15
N ASN A 398 -5.21 6.17 7.90
CA ASN A 398 -4.57 7.23 8.66
C ASN A 398 -5.17 8.59 8.34
N LEU A 399 -5.38 8.84 7.06
CA LEU A 399 -6.09 10.04 6.64
C LEU A 399 -7.48 10.14 7.28
N LEU A 400 -8.24 9.04 7.30
CA LEU A 400 -9.57 8.99 7.93
C LEU A 400 -9.49 9.24 9.44
N LYS A 401 -8.49 8.66 10.11
CA LYS A 401 -8.25 8.87 11.54
C LYS A 401 -7.95 10.34 11.83
N ASP A 402 -7.00 10.93 11.11
CA ASP A 402 -6.56 12.30 11.33
C ASP A 402 -7.67 13.30 10.97
N LEU A 403 -8.37 13.08 9.85
CA LEU A 403 -9.51 13.90 9.46
C LEU A 403 -10.62 13.85 10.52
N SER A 404 -10.94 12.66 11.05
CA SER A 404 -11.96 12.54 12.11
C SER A 404 -11.55 13.36 13.35
N GLN A 405 -10.28 13.30 13.75
CA GLN A 405 -9.79 14.07 14.89
C GLN A 405 -9.83 15.58 14.64
N VAL A 406 -9.46 16.02 13.43
CA VAL A 406 -9.56 17.43 13.03
C VAL A 406 -11.02 17.89 13.01
N GLN A 407 -11.95 17.09 12.50
CA GLN A 407 -13.39 17.40 12.51
C GLN A 407 -13.94 17.52 13.93
N LYS A 408 -13.47 16.69 14.84
CA LYS A 408 -13.83 16.81 16.27
C LYS A 408 -13.34 18.14 16.84
N ASN A 409 -12.10 18.54 16.55
CA ASN A 409 -11.50 19.76 17.06
C ASN A 409 -12.09 21.02 16.42
N SER A 410 -12.54 20.95 15.15
CA SER A 410 -13.28 22.02 14.48
C SER A 410 -14.76 22.12 14.90
N ASN A 411 -15.19 21.29 15.85
CA ASN A 411 -16.58 21.17 16.29
C ASN A 411 -17.57 20.71 15.20
N ASN A 412 -17.07 20.05 14.15
CA ASN A 412 -17.88 19.39 13.12
C ASN A 412 -18.24 17.97 13.56
N MET A 413 -19.13 17.83 14.55
CA MET A 413 -19.47 16.53 15.13
C MET A 413 -20.13 15.56 14.13
N LEU A 414 -20.90 16.08 13.18
CA LEU A 414 -21.48 15.23 12.15
C LEU A 414 -20.39 14.64 11.24
N GLY A 415 -19.45 15.47 10.76
CA GLY A 415 -18.28 15.05 10.01
C GLY A 415 -17.46 14.02 10.79
N TYR A 416 -17.17 14.30 12.05
CA TYR A 416 -16.44 13.39 12.94
C TYR A 416 -17.06 11.98 12.97
N HIS A 417 -18.33 11.84 13.30
CA HIS A 417 -18.96 10.53 13.40
C HIS A 417 -19.05 9.81 12.04
N LEU A 418 -19.24 10.54 10.94
CA LEU A 418 -19.22 9.96 9.60
C LEU A 418 -17.83 9.43 9.24
N THR A 419 -16.82 10.25 9.38
CA THR A 419 -15.43 9.87 9.03
C THR A 419 -14.87 8.81 9.97
N ASN A 420 -15.16 8.93 11.29
CA ASN A 420 -14.75 7.92 12.26
C ASN A 420 -15.42 6.56 12.00
N SER A 421 -16.68 6.56 11.57
CA SER A 421 -17.33 5.31 11.16
C SER A 421 -16.66 4.64 9.96
N GLU A 422 -16.17 5.42 8.99
CA GLU A 422 -15.40 4.91 7.85
C GLU A 422 -14.03 4.36 8.32
N PHE A 423 -13.31 5.10 9.16
CA PHE A 423 -12.08 4.63 9.79
C PHE A 423 -12.27 3.29 10.51
N LEU A 424 -13.29 3.19 11.35
CA LEU A 424 -13.61 1.99 12.13
C LEU A 424 -14.02 0.83 11.23
N PHE A 425 -14.79 1.09 10.16
CA PHE A 425 -15.18 0.09 9.18
C PHE A 425 -13.97 -0.52 8.46
N TYR A 426 -13.08 0.32 7.92
CA TYR A 426 -11.88 -0.15 7.24
C TYR A 426 -10.84 -0.77 8.19
N SER A 427 -10.96 -0.49 9.50
CA SER A 427 -10.19 -1.15 10.56
C SER A 427 -10.85 -2.44 11.07
N GLY A 428 -11.96 -2.90 10.47
CA GLY A 428 -12.67 -4.11 10.89
C GLY A 428 -13.45 -4.00 12.21
N ARG A 429 -13.62 -2.80 12.78
CA ARG A 429 -14.30 -2.51 14.05
C ARG A 429 -15.78 -2.18 13.82
N TYR A 430 -16.52 -3.15 13.28
CA TYR A 430 -17.86 -2.93 12.72
C TYR A 430 -18.91 -2.46 13.75
N GLU A 431 -18.89 -3.01 14.98
CA GLU A 431 -19.86 -2.59 16.01
C GLU A 431 -19.63 -1.14 16.45
N GLU A 432 -18.37 -0.71 16.49
CA GLU A 432 -18.04 0.67 16.84
C GLU A 432 -18.41 1.62 15.69
N ALA A 433 -18.14 1.24 14.45
CA ALA A 433 -18.58 1.97 13.28
C ALA A 433 -20.10 2.16 13.25
N LEU A 434 -20.86 1.11 13.62
CA LEU A 434 -22.31 1.17 13.70
C LEU A 434 -22.79 2.17 14.77
N ARG A 435 -22.14 2.21 15.95
CA ARG A 435 -22.45 3.21 16.98
C ARG A 435 -22.23 4.64 16.49
N ASP A 436 -21.12 4.90 15.80
CA ASP A 436 -20.85 6.23 15.24
C ASP A 436 -21.88 6.65 14.16
N LEU A 437 -22.29 5.74 13.28
CA LEU A 437 -23.37 6.03 12.33
C LEU A 437 -24.69 6.31 13.00
N GLN A 438 -25.01 5.66 14.12
CA GLN A 438 -26.21 5.94 14.90
C GLN A 438 -26.19 7.35 15.51
N GLU A 439 -25.02 7.79 16.03
CA GLU A 439 -24.84 9.15 16.51
C GLU A 439 -24.91 10.19 15.39
N ALA A 440 -24.25 9.92 14.25
CA ALA A 440 -24.36 10.76 13.06
C ALA A 440 -25.81 10.95 12.62
N ARG A 441 -26.63 9.86 12.63
CA ARG A 441 -28.05 9.91 12.31
C ARG A 441 -28.85 10.75 13.29
N ARG A 442 -28.52 10.68 14.59
CA ARG A 442 -29.13 11.50 15.65
C ARG A 442 -28.86 12.99 15.43
N ILE A 443 -27.60 13.34 15.09
CA ILE A 443 -27.20 14.72 14.81
C ILE A 443 -27.91 15.23 13.54
N ALA A 444 -28.02 14.40 12.50
CA ALA A 444 -28.65 14.73 11.22
C ALA A 444 -30.19 14.71 11.22
N ARG A 445 -30.84 14.65 12.42
CA ARG A 445 -32.31 14.48 12.56
C ARG A 445 -33.16 15.43 11.70
N ASN A 446 -32.70 16.66 11.49
CA ASN A 446 -33.41 17.70 10.73
C ASN A 446 -32.98 17.74 9.26
N ASN A 447 -32.09 16.87 8.79
CA ASN A 447 -31.65 16.79 7.40
C ASN A 447 -32.03 15.42 6.83
N PHE A 448 -33.20 15.37 6.18
CA PHE A 448 -33.73 14.14 5.63
C PHE A 448 -32.75 13.43 4.70
N LYS A 449 -32.14 14.16 3.76
CA LYS A 449 -31.23 13.57 2.75
C LYS A 449 -30.02 12.90 3.40
N ILE A 450 -29.36 13.56 4.36
CA ILE A 450 -28.21 13.01 5.05
C ILE A 450 -28.63 11.80 5.89
N ARG A 451 -29.78 11.90 6.58
CA ARG A 451 -30.29 10.82 7.43
C ARG A 451 -30.57 9.55 6.63
N GLU A 452 -31.13 9.66 5.42
CA GLU A 452 -31.41 8.50 4.57
C GLU A 452 -30.10 7.81 4.11
N ILE A 453 -29.09 8.58 3.71
CA ILE A 453 -27.76 8.04 3.37
C ILE A 453 -27.13 7.31 4.55
N ILE A 454 -27.21 7.89 5.76
CA ILE A 454 -26.70 7.25 6.96
C ILE A 454 -27.47 5.96 7.25
N THR A 455 -28.79 5.97 7.05
CA THR A 455 -29.65 4.79 7.26
C THR A 455 -29.25 3.64 6.32
N GLU A 456 -29.00 3.94 5.05
CA GLU A 456 -28.51 2.95 4.09
C GLU A 456 -27.14 2.37 4.52
N ARG A 457 -26.20 3.21 4.95
CA ARG A 457 -24.91 2.76 5.48
C ARG A 457 -25.05 1.86 6.71
N ILE A 458 -25.98 2.19 7.61
CA ILE A 458 -26.29 1.37 8.80
C ILE A 458 -26.76 -0.02 8.37
N LEU A 459 -27.65 -0.12 7.38
CA LEU A 459 -28.15 -1.39 6.87
C LEU A 459 -27.01 -2.25 6.26
N ILE A 460 -26.13 -1.62 5.49
CA ILE A 460 -24.95 -2.30 4.95
C ILE A 460 -24.07 -2.80 6.10
N LEU A 461 -23.78 -1.95 7.09
CA LEU A 461 -22.88 -2.31 8.19
C LEU A 461 -23.44 -3.44 9.06
N GLN A 462 -24.76 -3.48 9.25
CA GLN A 462 -25.42 -4.55 10.00
C GLN A 462 -25.19 -5.93 9.40
N SER A 463 -25.01 -6.04 8.10
CA SER A 463 -24.67 -7.32 7.44
C SER A 463 -23.28 -7.86 7.83
N TYR A 464 -22.37 -6.99 8.30
CA TYR A 464 -21.04 -7.36 8.79
C TYR A 464 -21.03 -7.73 10.27
N VAL A 465 -21.96 -7.16 11.06
CA VAL A 465 -22.06 -7.41 12.52
C VAL A 465 -22.85 -8.69 12.81
N GLN A 466 -23.88 -8.97 12.02
CA GLN A 466 -24.70 -10.16 12.21
C GLN A 466 -24.08 -11.35 11.46
N PRO A 467 -23.70 -12.43 12.15
CA PRO A 467 -23.30 -13.65 11.45
C PRO A 467 -24.48 -14.13 10.60
N VAL A 468 -24.21 -14.38 9.31
CA VAL A 468 -25.20 -14.97 8.40
C VAL A 468 -25.77 -16.22 9.06
N ARG A 469 -26.98 -16.14 9.59
CA ARG A 469 -27.71 -17.36 10.00
C ARG A 469 -27.91 -18.17 8.74
N ARG A 470 -27.05 -19.17 8.52
CA ARG A 470 -27.30 -20.18 7.50
C ARG A 470 -28.70 -20.75 7.79
N ARG A 471 -29.64 -20.47 6.90
CA ARG A 471 -30.90 -21.22 6.88
C ARG A 471 -30.52 -22.65 6.59
N SER A 472 -30.67 -23.48 7.64
CA SER A 472 -30.62 -24.94 7.58
C SER A 472 -31.72 -25.45 6.64
#